data_7ff234877d0b5c8f4cba7bd125944dee
#
_entry.id   7ff234877d0b5c8f4cba7bd125944dee
#
_cell.length_a   1.000
_cell.length_b   1.000
_cell.length_c   1.000
_cell.angle_alpha   90.00
_cell.angle_beta   90.00
_cell.angle_gamma   90.00
#
_symmetry.space_group_name_H-M   'P 1'
#
loop_
_entity.id
_entity.type
_entity.pdbx_description
1 polymer ?
#
loop_
_entity_poly.entity_id
_entity_poly.type
_entity_poly.pdbx_seq_one_letter_code
_entity_poly.pdbx_strand_id
1 'polypeptide(L)'
;LFFVFGSGGYSVRFLKVFCVLIIMSCSAYSWAQVNYQISITEPQHHLAQVRVEFQVTEAKPLTLMLPAWRSGKYQILDLAKGVTGFSAMDAQGKVIPWQKTEKSSWTLEPTTTGKVVVQYSVYANELGERTRHIDETHAYINSSAFLMFSHEQKSEAVTVQLQAPKGWRSFSGMDKGDNEHQFVAANYDVLADSPIETGINQHLTFSADGRDYELVIWGEGNYNANQMQKDLAKLVQQTEAIWQGYPYQRYLFIVHATDGARGATEHLNSTVIQRDRFTFGKREDYLAFLSTASHELVHTWNVKAYRPSELVPYDYLNPNYSKLLWISEGSTSYFQNQLLLRAGLMTKEEFYADLAKRLDKFVHTPGRLVQSVSESSYDSWISLGGDHGTNFGVNIYSEGYIASWLMDELILKQSGRKASYRELHNQLYQRFGKTTAFTAKDVIDIASELTGEDQNSWWQQQVEKPLNFEIEQLLASFGLQWQQDKKREVFSGVTAENKAGFALVKKVERDSPAWKAGFTSEDLIVAVNGLQLKADLAERLKDFKAGDKVQISYFHQGRLQHQPLVLA
;
A
#
# COMPACT_ATOMS: atom_id res chain seq x y z
N LEU A 1 -17.40 87.84 4.06
CA LEU A 1 -16.48 89.03 4.18
C LEU A 1 -15.12 88.64 3.67
N PHE A 2 -14.66 89.46 2.76
CA PHE A 2 -13.31 89.54 2.12
C PHE A 2 -12.15 89.66 3.11
N PHE A 3 -10.95 89.14 2.82
CA PHE A 3 -9.68 89.81 2.49
C PHE A 3 -8.63 88.71 2.31
N VAL A 4 -7.96 88.66 1.31
CA VAL A 4 -6.88 88.75 0.39
C VAL A 4 -5.55 89.21 1.03
N PHE A 5 -4.41 88.68 0.50
CA PHE A 5 -2.96 88.90 0.56
C PHE A 5 -2.22 88.00 1.55
N GLY A 6 -1.09 87.40 1.20
CA GLY A 6 -0.19 87.55 0.05
C GLY A 6 0.99 86.60 0.23
N SER A 7 1.63 86.33 -0.88
CA SER A 7 2.82 85.61 -1.25
C SER A 7 3.96 85.44 -0.25
N GLY A 8 4.58 84.26 -0.27
CA GLY A 8 5.92 84.02 0.29
C GLY A 8 6.30 82.55 0.04
N GLY A 9 7.00 82.32 -1.09
CA GLY A 9 7.45 80.96 -1.46
C GLY A 9 8.67 80.51 -0.63
N TYR A 10 8.62 79.33 -0.16
CA TYR A 10 9.79 78.47 0.12
C TYR A 10 9.52 77.06 -0.37
N SER A 11 10.29 76.71 -1.42
CA SER A 11 10.31 75.33 -1.92
C SER A 11 11.10 74.42 -0.97
N VAL A 12 10.44 73.57 -0.25
CA VAL A 12 11.07 72.45 0.47
C VAL A 12 11.01 71.22 -0.43
N ARG A 13 12.18 70.90 -1.00
CA ARG A 13 12.33 69.59 -1.69
C ARG A 13 12.31 68.50 -0.65
N PHE A 14 11.20 67.74 -0.61
CA PHE A 14 11.14 66.46 0.08
C PHE A 14 11.91 65.41 -0.74
N LEU A 15 13.10 65.05 -0.26
CA LEU A 15 13.87 63.93 -0.73
C LEU A 15 13.19 62.66 -0.20
N LYS A 16 12.40 61.99 -1.04
CA LYS A 16 11.86 60.65 -0.73
C LYS A 16 12.99 59.66 -0.77
N VAL A 17 13.55 59.31 0.38
CA VAL A 17 14.43 58.15 0.54
C VAL A 17 13.56 56.93 0.44
N PHE A 18 13.60 56.22 -0.70
CA PHE A 18 13.04 54.91 -0.88
C PHE A 18 14.01 53.92 -0.23
N CYS A 19 13.77 53.53 1.02
CA CYS A 19 14.40 52.34 1.60
C CYS A 19 13.81 51.09 0.91
N VAL A 20 14.52 50.59 -0.09
CA VAL A 20 14.28 49.24 -0.63
C VAL A 20 14.82 48.27 0.43
N LEU A 21 13.92 47.73 1.25
CA LEU A 21 14.20 46.55 2.05
C LEU A 21 14.33 45.37 1.08
N ILE A 22 15.56 45.05 0.69
CA ILE A 22 15.89 43.76 0.09
C ILE A 22 15.76 42.76 1.24
N ILE A 23 14.59 42.11 1.31
CA ILE A 23 14.44 40.89 2.09
C ILE A 23 15.23 39.83 1.30
N MET A 24 16.50 39.68 1.63
CA MET A 24 17.22 38.44 1.31
C MET A 24 16.49 37.34 2.09
N SER A 25 15.65 36.60 1.40
CA SER A 25 15.25 35.28 1.82
C SER A 25 16.50 34.40 1.79
N CYS A 26 17.31 34.48 2.85
CA CYS A 26 18.20 33.38 3.17
C CYS A 26 17.31 32.17 3.35
N SER A 27 17.22 31.33 2.32
CA SER A 27 16.88 29.94 2.50
C SER A 27 17.94 29.40 3.47
N ALA A 28 17.61 29.39 4.75
CA ALA A 28 18.39 28.66 5.71
C ALA A 28 18.25 27.18 5.28
N TYR A 29 19.18 26.70 4.48
CA TYR A 29 19.45 25.28 4.39
C TYR A 29 19.80 24.85 5.83
N SER A 30 18.79 24.38 6.55
CA SER A 30 19.02 23.64 7.79
C SER A 30 19.93 22.49 7.39
N TRP A 31 21.16 22.50 7.88
CA TRP A 31 22.09 21.41 7.67
C TRP A 31 21.38 20.17 8.23
N ALA A 32 21.22 19.15 7.39
CA ALA A 32 20.61 17.91 7.83
C ALA A 32 21.39 17.40 9.04
N GLN A 33 20.68 17.16 10.14
CA GLN A 33 21.31 16.70 11.39
C GLN A 33 21.63 15.20 11.34
N VAL A 34 20.94 14.45 10.46
CA VAL A 34 21.18 13.03 10.24
C VAL A 34 21.59 12.80 8.79
N ASN A 35 22.78 12.23 8.58
CA ASN A 35 23.33 11.98 7.25
C ASN A 35 23.54 10.47 7.05
N TYR A 36 22.87 9.90 6.06
CA TYR A 36 23.07 8.53 5.63
C TYR A 36 23.91 8.49 4.37
N GLN A 37 24.83 7.55 4.33
CA GLN A 37 25.58 7.16 3.14
C GLN A 37 25.35 5.67 2.91
N ILE A 38 24.93 5.32 1.70
CA ILE A 38 24.73 3.93 1.28
C ILE A 38 25.71 3.63 0.16
N SER A 39 26.62 2.68 0.38
CA SER A 39 27.64 2.30 -0.60
C SER A 39 27.32 0.91 -1.17
N ILE A 40 27.13 0.84 -2.48
CA ILE A 40 26.87 -0.39 -3.24
C ILE A 40 28.14 -0.73 -4.01
N THR A 41 29.07 -1.44 -3.34
CA THR A 41 30.40 -1.73 -3.90
C THR A 41 30.50 -3.12 -4.51
N GLU A 42 29.70 -4.06 -4.05
CA GLU A 42 29.70 -5.47 -4.47
C GLU A 42 28.26 -5.95 -4.72
N PRO A 43 27.59 -5.41 -5.76
CA PRO A 43 26.17 -5.70 -5.98
C PRO A 43 25.89 -7.19 -6.24
N GLN A 44 26.85 -7.93 -6.82
CA GLN A 44 26.74 -9.38 -7.06
C GLN A 44 26.66 -10.21 -5.76
N HIS A 45 27.02 -9.63 -4.62
CA HIS A 45 26.91 -10.27 -3.30
C HIS A 45 25.70 -9.77 -2.51
N HIS A 46 24.85 -8.94 -3.12
CA HIS A 46 23.64 -8.38 -2.51
C HIS A 46 23.92 -7.58 -1.23
N LEU A 47 25.08 -6.93 -1.13
CA LEU A 47 25.53 -6.22 0.05
C LEU A 47 25.59 -4.71 -0.19
N ALA A 48 25.08 -3.95 0.76
CA ALA A 48 25.33 -2.53 0.89
C ALA A 48 25.97 -2.22 2.24
N GLN A 49 26.88 -1.24 2.24
CA GLN A 49 27.42 -0.65 3.45
C GLN A 49 26.62 0.62 3.77
N VAL A 50 26.12 0.71 4.98
CA VAL A 50 25.43 1.90 5.47
C VAL A 50 26.30 2.58 6.52
N ARG A 51 26.51 3.87 6.32
CA ARG A 51 27.13 4.76 7.28
C ARG A 51 26.13 5.85 7.64
N VAL A 52 25.88 6.05 8.92
CA VAL A 52 25.01 7.13 9.38
C VAL A 52 25.72 7.97 10.42
N GLU A 53 25.54 9.28 10.30
CA GLU A 53 26.07 10.27 11.23
C GLU A 53 24.94 10.90 12.01
N PHE A 54 25.03 10.83 13.33
CA PHE A 54 24.12 11.45 14.28
C PHE A 54 24.84 12.53 15.07
N GLN A 55 24.13 13.61 15.40
CA GLN A 55 24.63 14.63 16.31
C GLN A 55 24.08 14.38 17.71
N VAL A 56 24.95 14.01 18.65
CA VAL A 56 24.58 13.75 20.05
C VAL A 56 24.82 15.02 20.88
N THR A 57 23.78 15.52 21.50
CA THR A 57 23.81 16.76 22.31
C THR A 57 24.07 16.51 23.79
N GLU A 58 23.87 15.29 24.25
CA GLU A 58 24.08 14.84 25.62
C GLU A 58 24.85 13.51 25.65
N ALA A 59 25.78 13.37 26.59
CA ALA A 59 26.51 12.11 26.82
C ALA A 59 25.62 11.13 27.61
N LYS A 60 24.65 10.55 26.93
CA LYS A 60 23.70 9.55 27.45
C LYS A 60 23.53 8.39 26.46
N PRO A 61 23.02 7.23 26.88
CA PRO A 61 22.75 6.14 25.97
C PRO A 61 21.89 6.57 24.79
N LEU A 62 22.31 6.20 23.56
CA LEU A 62 21.60 6.45 22.32
C LEU A 62 21.15 5.12 21.74
N THR A 63 19.84 4.92 21.61
CA THR A 63 19.29 3.71 20.99
C THR A 63 18.95 3.96 19.53
N LEU A 64 19.57 3.17 18.65
CA LEU A 64 19.27 3.12 17.22
C LEU A 64 18.38 1.92 16.94
N MET A 65 17.38 2.13 16.12
CA MET A 65 16.37 1.13 15.78
C MET A 65 16.23 0.99 14.27
N LEU A 66 16.05 -0.24 13.80
CA LEU A 66 15.57 -0.49 12.44
C LEU A 66 14.09 -0.85 12.53
N PRO A 67 13.22 -0.28 11.69
CA PRO A 67 11.81 -0.65 11.66
C PRO A 67 11.59 -2.17 11.59
N ALA A 68 10.64 -2.67 12.35
CA ALA A 68 10.23 -4.07 12.31
C ALA A 68 9.18 -4.34 11.23
N TRP A 69 8.55 -3.29 10.73
CA TRP A 69 7.57 -3.27 9.65
C TRP A 69 7.65 -1.94 8.90
N ARG A 70 6.88 -1.79 7.83
CA ARG A 70 6.73 -0.55 7.09
C ARG A 70 5.26 -0.18 6.91
N SER A 71 4.96 1.11 6.73
CA SER A 71 3.62 1.59 6.40
C SER A 71 3.12 0.98 5.08
N GLY A 72 1.85 0.61 5.03
CA GLY A 72 1.24 -0.12 3.90
C GLY A 72 1.36 -1.65 3.99
N LYS A 73 1.99 -2.18 5.07
CA LYS A 73 1.98 -3.62 5.35
C LYS A 73 1.78 -3.87 6.83
N TYR A 74 0.64 -4.41 7.16
CA TYR A 74 0.23 -4.72 8.54
C TYR A 74 0.78 -6.08 8.98
N GLN A 75 2.12 -6.18 9.03
CA GLN A 75 2.82 -7.40 9.42
C GLN A 75 4.23 -7.08 9.92
N ILE A 76 4.66 -7.72 10.99
CA ILE A 76 6.05 -7.67 11.45
C ILE A 76 6.92 -8.49 10.48
N LEU A 77 7.92 -7.84 9.88
CA LEU A 77 8.79 -8.41 8.85
C LEU A 77 10.18 -8.79 9.38
N ASP A 78 10.52 -8.35 10.61
CA ASP A 78 11.83 -8.54 11.25
C ASP A 78 13.00 -8.11 10.34
N LEU A 79 12.89 -6.90 9.80
CA LEU A 79 13.81 -6.35 8.79
C LEU A 79 15.28 -6.31 9.25
N ALA A 80 15.51 -6.31 10.56
CA ALA A 80 16.83 -6.33 11.17
C ALA A 80 17.62 -7.64 10.94
N LYS A 81 16.97 -8.72 10.47
CA LYS A 81 17.61 -10.03 10.21
C LYS A 81 18.79 -9.98 9.23
N GLY A 82 18.80 -9.00 8.32
CA GLY A 82 19.88 -8.83 7.31
C GLY A 82 20.96 -7.84 7.73
N VAL A 83 20.97 -7.31 8.95
CA VAL A 83 21.98 -6.36 9.44
C VAL A 83 23.14 -7.10 10.08
N THR A 84 24.36 -6.78 9.64
CA THR A 84 25.62 -7.37 10.16
C THR A 84 26.71 -6.30 10.29
N GLY A 85 27.81 -6.62 10.96
CA GLY A 85 28.99 -5.77 11.01
C GLY A 85 28.77 -4.40 11.69
N PHE A 86 27.85 -4.32 12.64
CA PHE A 86 27.56 -3.07 13.34
C PHE A 86 28.76 -2.56 14.14
N SER A 87 29.06 -1.27 13.99
CA SER A 87 30.09 -0.58 14.75
C SER A 87 29.70 0.89 15.00
N ALA A 88 30.23 1.48 16.05
CA ALA A 88 30.01 2.87 16.40
C ALA A 88 31.30 3.57 16.82
N MET A 89 31.50 4.81 16.41
CA MET A 89 32.70 5.62 16.68
C MET A 89 32.29 7.09 16.93
N ASP A 90 33.09 7.78 17.73
CA ASP A 90 32.98 9.23 17.87
C ASP A 90 33.65 9.97 16.69
N ALA A 91 33.60 11.31 16.71
CA ALA A 91 34.19 12.16 15.68
C ALA A 91 35.71 12.00 15.53
N GLN A 92 36.40 11.49 16.55
CA GLN A 92 37.84 11.23 16.57
C GLN A 92 38.19 9.81 16.12
N GLY A 93 37.20 8.99 15.79
CA GLY A 93 37.38 7.59 15.41
C GLY A 93 37.54 6.64 16.60
N LYS A 94 37.34 7.09 17.83
CA LYS A 94 37.36 6.23 19.01
C LYS A 94 36.09 5.39 19.05
N VAL A 95 36.24 4.09 19.28
CA VAL A 95 35.13 3.16 19.37
C VAL A 95 34.20 3.51 20.54
N ILE A 96 32.93 3.58 20.26
CA ILE A 96 31.85 3.73 21.24
C ILE A 96 31.33 2.32 21.57
N PRO A 97 31.31 1.92 22.87
CA PRO A 97 30.70 0.68 23.28
C PRO A 97 29.22 0.62 22.88
N TRP A 98 28.76 -0.54 22.45
CA TRP A 98 27.37 -0.76 22.10
C TRP A 98 26.94 -2.20 22.42
N GLN A 99 25.64 -2.40 22.52
CA GLN A 99 25.04 -3.72 22.64
C GLN A 99 23.74 -3.80 21.87
N LYS A 100 23.41 -4.98 21.34
CA LYS A 100 22.10 -5.24 20.75
C LYS A 100 21.12 -5.53 21.90
N THR A 101 20.23 -4.57 22.19
CA THR A 101 19.33 -4.63 23.33
C THR A 101 18.04 -5.37 23.02
N GLU A 102 17.59 -5.32 21.75
CA GLU A 102 16.42 -6.04 21.25
C GLU A 102 16.67 -6.49 19.82
N LYS A 103 15.75 -7.27 19.23
CA LYS A 103 15.92 -7.81 17.87
C LYS A 103 16.15 -6.75 16.81
N SER A 104 15.59 -5.54 17.00
CA SER A 104 15.71 -4.41 16.07
C SER A 104 16.38 -3.17 16.67
N SER A 105 17.03 -3.27 17.84
CA SER A 105 17.56 -2.13 18.59
C SER A 105 19.01 -2.34 19.03
N TRP A 106 19.83 -1.29 18.86
CA TRP A 106 21.24 -1.22 19.26
C TRP A 106 21.45 0.01 20.14
N THR A 107 21.86 -0.19 21.37
CA THR A 107 22.14 0.89 22.32
C THR A 107 23.63 1.17 22.39
N LEU A 108 24.01 2.42 22.17
CA LEU A 108 25.36 2.98 22.22
C LEU A 108 25.55 3.72 23.53
N GLU A 109 26.79 3.70 24.06
CA GLU A 109 27.20 4.40 25.28
C GLU A 109 28.22 5.53 24.96
N PRO A 110 27.80 6.64 24.31
CA PRO A 110 28.71 7.74 24.04
C PRO A 110 29.13 8.45 25.32
N THR A 111 30.42 8.67 25.48
CA THR A 111 31.01 9.33 26.67
C THR A 111 31.16 10.84 26.51
N THR A 112 30.94 11.36 25.30
CA THR A 112 31.06 12.78 24.96
C THR A 112 29.92 13.19 24.01
N THR A 113 29.61 14.47 23.99
CA THR A 113 28.73 15.08 22.98
C THR A 113 29.46 15.23 21.66
N GLY A 114 28.71 15.39 20.58
CA GLY A 114 29.26 15.62 19.23
C GLY A 114 28.78 14.59 18.21
N LYS A 115 29.54 14.45 17.14
CA LYS A 115 29.21 13.52 16.06
C LYS A 115 29.46 12.07 16.48
N VAL A 116 28.46 11.24 16.29
CA VAL A 116 28.53 9.78 16.39
C VAL A 116 28.36 9.21 14.98
N VAL A 117 29.25 8.31 14.61
CA VAL A 117 29.23 7.60 13.33
C VAL A 117 28.93 6.15 13.58
N VAL A 118 27.88 5.65 12.95
CA VAL A 118 27.52 4.22 12.98
C VAL A 118 27.69 3.63 11.60
N GLN A 119 28.20 2.41 11.53
CA GLN A 119 28.36 1.66 10.29
C GLN A 119 27.80 0.25 10.47
N TYR A 120 27.18 -0.26 9.43
CA TYR A 120 26.68 -1.63 9.35
C TYR A 120 26.51 -2.06 7.90
N SER A 121 26.48 -3.37 7.67
CA SER A 121 26.16 -3.97 6.38
C SER A 121 24.72 -4.43 6.34
N VAL A 122 24.10 -4.31 5.17
CA VAL A 122 22.75 -4.81 4.91
C VAL A 122 22.82 -5.83 3.77
N TYR A 123 22.37 -7.05 4.07
CA TYR A 123 22.15 -8.08 3.04
C TYR A 123 20.78 -7.88 2.39
N ALA A 124 20.75 -7.80 1.06
CA ALA A 124 19.60 -7.37 0.28
C ALA A 124 19.35 -8.30 -0.93
N ASN A 125 19.03 -9.56 -0.67
CA ASN A 125 18.68 -10.56 -1.69
C ASN A 125 17.25 -11.09 -1.49
N GLU A 126 16.31 -10.19 -1.29
CA GLU A 126 14.91 -10.53 -1.11
C GLU A 126 14.07 -9.56 -1.96
N LEU A 127 13.84 -9.94 -3.23
CA LEU A 127 13.06 -9.10 -4.15
C LEU A 127 11.58 -9.16 -3.78
N GLY A 128 11.10 -8.08 -3.23
CA GLY A 128 9.72 -7.87 -2.84
C GLY A 128 9.47 -6.39 -2.58
N GLU A 129 8.28 -5.90 -2.82
CA GLU A 129 7.94 -4.49 -2.59
C GLU A 129 8.08 -4.07 -1.12
N ARG A 130 8.14 -5.05 -0.22
CA ARG A 130 8.22 -4.85 1.25
C ARG A 130 9.62 -5.00 1.79
N THR A 131 10.54 -5.47 0.99
CA THR A 131 11.88 -5.88 1.41
C THR A 131 12.94 -5.05 0.72
N ARG A 132 14.00 -5.66 0.23
CA ARG A 132 15.15 -4.98 -0.36
C ARG A 132 15.87 -5.93 -1.30
N HIS A 133 16.37 -5.40 -2.40
CA HIS A 133 17.12 -6.20 -3.37
C HIS A 133 18.26 -5.40 -3.97
N ILE A 134 19.40 -6.06 -4.16
CA ILE A 134 20.57 -5.53 -4.85
C ILE A 134 21.12 -6.63 -5.76
N ASP A 135 21.37 -6.32 -7.02
CA ASP A 135 22.14 -7.14 -7.96
C ASP A 135 22.98 -6.24 -8.88
N GLU A 136 23.61 -6.82 -9.90
CA GLU A 136 24.48 -6.09 -10.83
C GLU A 136 23.74 -5.07 -11.70
N THR A 137 22.41 -5.07 -11.69
CA THR A 137 21.57 -4.21 -12.56
C THR A 137 20.84 -3.13 -11.80
N HIS A 138 20.54 -3.36 -10.50
CA HIS A 138 19.85 -2.38 -9.67
C HIS A 138 20.02 -2.60 -8.17
N ALA A 139 19.59 -1.60 -7.40
CA ALA A 139 19.30 -1.72 -5.98
C ALA A 139 17.95 -1.08 -5.67
N TYR A 140 17.03 -1.88 -5.18
CA TYR A 140 15.80 -1.44 -4.56
C TYR A 140 16.01 -1.29 -3.05
N ILE A 141 16.02 -0.05 -2.59
CA ILE A 141 16.26 0.32 -1.21
C ILE A 141 14.94 0.76 -0.60
N ASN A 142 14.26 -0.13 0.09
CA ASN A 142 13.18 0.23 1.00
C ASN A 142 13.81 0.86 2.25
N SER A 143 13.63 2.17 2.44
CA SER A 143 14.30 2.93 3.50
C SER A 143 14.05 2.35 4.90
N SER A 144 12.83 1.86 5.19
CA SER A 144 12.51 1.17 6.45
C SER A 144 13.28 -0.14 6.65
N ALA A 145 13.77 -0.77 5.58
CA ALA A 145 14.53 -2.01 5.63
C ALA A 145 16.06 -1.78 5.67
N PHE A 146 16.51 -0.54 5.46
CA PHE A 146 17.92 -0.18 5.35
C PHE A 146 18.42 0.75 6.44
N LEU A 147 17.60 1.75 6.85
CA LEU A 147 18.09 2.94 7.54
C LEU A 147 17.59 2.97 8.98
N MET A 148 18.53 2.92 9.91
CA MET A 148 18.25 3.01 11.35
C MET A 148 17.93 4.45 11.74
N PHE A 149 17.10 4.61 12.77
CA PHE A 149 16.72 5.89 13.36
C PHE A 149 16.90 5.89 14.88
N SER A 150 16.88 7.07 15.48
CA SER A 150 16.68 7.24 16.92
C SER A 150 15.41 8.05 17.18
N HIS A 151 14.78 7.83 18.32
CA HIS A 151 13.60 8.62 18.72
C HIS A 151 13.94 10.10 18.90
N GLU A 152 15.13 10.40 19.41
CA GLU A 152 15.59 11.75 19.69
C GLU A 152 15.74 12.60 18.42
N GLN A 153 16.04 11.95 17.30
CA GLN A 153 16.34 12.66 16.03
C GLN A 153 15.37 12.30 14.90
N LYS A 154 14.26 11.63 15.24
CA LYS A 154 13.26 11.24 14.26
C LYS A 154 12.64 12.41 13.50
N SER A 155 12.54 13.58 14.16
CA SER A 155 11.99 14.82 13.57
C SER A 155 12.99 15.66 12.78
N GLU A 156 14.27 15.30 12.82
CA GLU A 156 15.32 16.08 12.17
C GLU A 156 15.37 15.83 10.65
N ALA A 157 15.79 16.86 9.91
CA ALA A 157 16.02 16.74 8.48
C ALA A 157 17.14 15.74 8.17
N VAL A 158 16.96 14.99 7.11
CA VAL A 158 17.78 13.83 6.73
C VAL A 158 18.34 14.04 5.33
N THR A 159 19.62 13.71 5.14
CA THR A 159 20.24 13.58 3.82
C THR A 159 20.62 12.11 3.58
N VAL A 160 20.36 11.62 2.38
CA VAL A 160 20.78 10.29 1.93
C VAL A 160 21.65 10.44 0.70
N GLN A 161 22.90 9.99 0.76
CA GLN A 161 23.84 9.94 -0.35
C GLN A 161 24.12 8.49 -0.75
N LEU A 162 23.91 8.14 -2.02
CA LEU A 162 24.30 6.84 -2.55
C LEU A 162 25.65 6.91 -3.23
N GLN A 163 26.46 5.89 -3.01
CA GLN A 163 27.63 5.54 -3.82
C GLN A 163 27.26 4.32 -4.67
N ALA A 164 26.71 4.58 -5.84
CA ALA A 164 26.23 3.59 -6.77
C ALA A 164 27.28 3.24 -7.83
N PRO A 165 27.23 2.06 -8.46
CA PRO A 165 28.04 1.69 -9.61
C PRO A 165 27.95 2.71 -10.74
N LYS A 166 29.01 2.84 -11.53
CA LYS A 166 29.06 3.78 -12.64
C LYS A 166 27.98 3.49 -13.68
N GLY A 167 27.25 4.52 -14.08
CA GLY A 167 26.17 4.44 -15.07
C GLY A 167 24.80 4.14 -14.50
N TRP A 168 24.70 3.89 -13.21
CA TRP A 168 23.42 3.81 -12.54
C TRP A 168 22.82 5.19 -12.32
N ARG A 169 21.48 5.25 -12.28
CA ARG A 169 20.69 6.44 -11.98
C ARG A 169 19.83 6.18 -10.77
N SER A 170 19.58 7.21 -9.96
CA SER A 170 18.82 7.07 -8.72
C SER A 170 17.51 7.87 -8.75
N PHE A 171 16.45 7.29 -8.21
CA PHE A 171 15.10 7.84 -8.19
C PHE A 171 14.46 7.61 -6.82
N SER A 172 13.76 8.61 -6.33
CA SER A 172 12.99 8.55 -5.07
C SER A 172 11.88 9.60 -5.07
N GLY A 173 10.87 9.38 -4.22
CA GLY A 173 9.86 10.40 -3.89
C GLY A 173 10.42 11.58 -3.09
N MET A 174 11.56 11.43 -2.41
CA MET A 174 12.24 12.50 -1.68
C MET A 174 12.66 13.67 -2.59
N ASP A 175 12.93 14.82 -2.00
CA ASP A 175 13.51 15.94 -2.71
C ASP A 175 14.93 15.60 -3.19
N LYS A 176 15.29 16.13 -4.37
CA LYS A 176 16.65 15.95 -4.91
C LYS A 176 17.63 16.82 -4.15
N GLY A 177 18.80 16.27 -3.82
CA GLY A 177 19.91 17.00 -3.26
C GLY A 177 20.85 17.58 -4.32
N ASP A 178 22.14 17.71 -3.98
CA ASP A 178 23.15 18.38 -4.80
C ASP A 178 23.56 17.58 -6.05
N ASN A 179 23.27 16.29 -6.11
CA ASN A 179 23.62 15.43 -7.24
C ASN A 179 22.56 14.33 -7.46
N GLU A 180 22.68 13.59 -8.56
CA GLU A 180 21.73 12.56 -8.99
C GLU A 180 21.53 11.44 -7.95
N HIS A 181 22.50 11.22 -7.08
CA HIS A 181 22.49 10.17 -6.07
C HIS A 181 22.26 10.70 -4.65
N GLN A 182 21.81 11.94 -4.51
CA GLN A 182 21.53 12.55 -3.21
C GLN A 182 20.06 12.94 -3.09
N PHE A 183 19.49 12.62 -1.93
CA PHE A 183 18.11 12.93 -1.60
C PHE A 183 18.01 13.56 -0.21
N VAL A 184 16.97 14.38 -0.01
CA VAL A 184 16.68 15.07 1.24
C VAL A 184 15.26 14.76 1.68
N ALA A 185 15.09 14.45 2.95
CA ALA A 185 13.79 14.26 3.58
C ALA A 185 13.64 15.21 4.78
N ALA A 186 12.43 15.72 4.99
CA ALA A 186 12.15 16.64 6.10
C ALA A 186 12.32 15.99 7.48
N ASN A 187 12.17 14.68 7.57
CA ASN A 187 12.32 13.89 8.80
C ASN A 187 12.39 12.39 8.45
N TYR A 188 12.54 11.55 9.49
CA TYR A 188 12.60 10.10 9.30
C TYR A 188 11.30 9.49 8.78
N ASP A 189 10.12 10.04 9.11
CA ASP A 189 8.85 9.49 8.62
C ASP A 189 8.73 9.67 7.09
N VAL A 190 9.19 10.79 6.55
CA VAL A 190 9.28 11.02 5.09
C VAL A 190 10.32 10.08 4.46
N LEU A 191 11.47 9.90 5.11
CA LEU A 191 12.50 8.96 4.65
C LEU A 191 11.98 7.53 4.60
N ALA A 192 11.35 7.06 5.69
CA ALA A 192 10.82 5.71 5.81
C ALA A 192 9.72 5.41 4.78
N ASP A 193 8.96 6.44 4.37
CA ASP A 193 7.93 6.37 3.33
C ASP A 193 8.46 6.62 1.92
N SER A 194 9.77 6.72 1.71
CA SER A 194 10.36 7.02 0.41
C SER A 194 11.36 5.93 0.01
N PRO A 195 10.96 4.97 -0.83
CA PRO A 195 11.92 4.03 -1.40
C PRO A 195 12.87 4.73 -2.37
N ILE A 196 14.04 4.14 -2.56
CA ILE A 196 14.99 4.55 -3.58
C ILE A 196 15.18 3.40 -4.56
N GLU A 197 14.95 3.66 -5.82
CA GLU A 197 15.34 2.80 -6.93
C GLU A 197 16.61 3.36 -7.55
N THR A 198 17.67 2.57 -7.63
CA THR A 198 18.90 2.96 -8.31
C THR A 198 19.41 1.83 -9.18
N GLY A 199 19.79 2.12 -10.43
CA GLY A 199 20.21 1.07 -11.34
C GLY A 199 20.16 1.46 -12.80
N ILE A 200 20.16 0.43 -13.67
CA ILE A 200 20.00 0.55 -15.12
C ILE A 200 18.49 0.51 -15.42
N ASN A 201 17.87 1.67 -15.41
CA ASN A 201 16.41 1.80 -15.50
C ASN A 201 15.99 2.52 -16.78
N GLN A 202 14.85 2.13 -17.35
CA GLN A 202 14.16 2.95 -18.32
C GLN A 202 13.40 4.05 -17.58
N HIS A 203 13.57 5.31 -18.00
CA HIS A 203 12.96 6.48 -17.36
C HIS A 203 12.20 7.32 -18.36
N LEU A 204 10.94 7.58 -18.09
CA LEU A 204 10.05 8.45 -18.86
C LEU A 204 9.43 9.49 -17.94
N THR A 205 9.13 10.67 -18.48
CA THR A 205 8.50 11.78 -17.74
C THR A 205 7.28 12.28 -18.47
N PHE A 206 6.28 12.72 -17.73
CA PHE A 206 5.12 13.42 -18.29
C PHE A 206 4.60 14.45 -17.30
N SER A 207 3.81 15.40 -17.78
CA SER A 207 3.13 16.37 -16.93
C SER A 207 1.62 16.27 -17.12
N ALA A 208 0.86 16.41 -16.06
CA ALA A 208 -0.59 16.46 -16.07
C ALA A 208 -1.06 17.39 -14.94
N ASP A 209 -2.05 18.24 -15.23
CA ASP A 209 -2.68 19.15 -14.26
C ASP A 209 -1.68 20.02 -13.47
N GLY A 210 -0.61 20.46 -14.15
CA GLY A 210 0.46 21.30 -13.57
C GLY A 210 1.39 20.57 -12.60
N ARG A 211 1.44 19.23 -12.67
CA ARG A 211 2.32 18.36 -11.86
C ARG A 211 3.21 17.50 -12.74
N ASP A 212 4.35 17.12 -12.18
CA ASP A 212 5.33 16.29 -12.86
C ASP A 212 5.24 14.84 -12.40
N TYR A 213 5.33 13.95 -13.37
CA TYR A 213 5.27 12.50 -13.15
C TYR A 213 6.48 11.82 -13.78
N GLU A 214 6.98 10.82 -13.09
CA GLU A 214 8.08 9.99 -13.55
C GLU A 214 7.61 8.53 -13.58
N LEU A 215 7.97 7.81 -14.65
CA LEU A 215 7.84 6.37 -14.77
C LEU A 215 9.23 5.77 -14.89
N VAL A 216 9.62 5.00 -13.88
CA VAL A 216 10.90 4.30 -13.82
C VAL A 216 10.63 2.81 -13.89
N ILE A 217 11.23 2.12 -14.88
CA ILE A 217 11.03 0.69 -15.08
C ILE A 217 12.37 -0.01 -14.97
N TRP A 218 12.46 -0.96 -14.04
CA TRP A 218 13.57 -1.90 -13.95
C TRP A 218 13.15 -3.28 -14.48
N GLY A 219 14.09 -3.94 -15.12
CA GLY A 219 13.92 -5.27 -15.69
C GLY A 219 13.41 -5.25 -17.13
N GLU A 220 13.70 -6.33 -17.86
CA GLU A 220 13.24 -6.55 -19.22
C GLU A 220 11.92 -7.32 -19.23
N GLY A 221 11.03 -7.02 -20.18
CA GLY A 221 9.74 -7.67 -20.29
C GLY A 221 8.98 -7.30 -21.56
N ASN A 222 7.74 -7.77 -21.68
CA ASN A 222 6.86 -7.49 -22.82
C ASN A 222 6.01 -6.22 -22.67
N TYR A 223 6.43 -5.31 -21.81
CA TYR A 223 5.75 -4.03 -21.60
C TYR A 223 6.04 -3.04 -22.73
N ASN A 224 5.11 -2.09 -22.93
CA ASN A 224 5.28 -0.92 -23.78
C ASN A 224 5.32 0.32 -22.90
N ALA A 225 6.51 0.82 -22.59
CA ALA A 225 6.71 1.94 -21.67
C ALA A 225 6.00 3.24 -22.15
N ASN A 226 5.97 3.52 -23.46
CA ASN A 226 5.27 4.67 -24.01
C ASN A 226 3.74 4.55 -23.86
N GLN A 227 3.19 3.35 -23.97
CA GLN A 227 1.77 3.12 -23.71
C GLN A 227 1.46 3.27 -22.22
N MET A 228 2.28 2.69 -21.35
CA MET A 228 2.14 2.85 -19.90
C MET A 228 2.15 4.33 -19.49
N GLN A 229 3.11 5.11 -19.99
CA GLN A 229 3.19 6.55 -19.75
C GLN A 229 1.89 7.29 -20.14
N LYS A 230 1.37 7.00 -21.34
CA LYS A 230 0.12 7.63 -21.84
C LYS A 230 -1.10 7.25 -20.99
N ASP A 231 -1.17 6.01 -20.55
CA ASP A 231 -2.31 5.53 -19.77
C ASP A 231 -2.24 6.02 -18.33
N LEU A 232 -1.06 6.06 -17.72
CA LEU A 232 -0.86 6.68 -16.42
C LEU A 232 -1.21 8.19 -16.46
N ALA A 233 -0.86 8.90 -17.53
CA ALA A 233 -1.23 10.30 -17.69
C ALA A 233 -2.75 10.53 -17.75
N LYS A 234 -3.52 9.60 -18.34
CA LYS A 234 -4.99 9.66 -18.31
C LYS A 234 -5.55 9.33 -16.92
N LEU A 235 -4.92 8.37 -16.22
CA LEU A 235 -5.36 7.93 -14.90
C LEU A 235 -5.22 9.04 -13.86
N VAL A 236 -4.06 9.69 -13.77
CA VAL A 236 -3.77 10.69 -12.72
C VAL A 236 -4.74 11.87 -12.77
N GLN A 237 -5.24 12.24 -13.95
CA GLN A 237 -6.23 13.31 -14.13
C GLN A 237 -7.62 12.98 -13.56
N GLN A 238 -7.92 11.70 -13.29
CA GLN A 238 -9.24 11.31 -12.80
C GLN A 238 -9.39 11.46 -11.28
N THR A 239 -8.32 11.67 -10.56
CA THR A 239 -8.36 11.81 -9.09
C THR A 239 -9.13 13.04 -8.60
N GLU A 240 -9.22 14.08 -9.44
CA GLU A 240 -10.06 15.27 -9.18
C GLU A 240 -11.56 14.96 -9.05
N ALA A 241 -12.00 13.80 -9.55
CA ALA A 241 -13.38 13.35 -9.37
C ALA A 241 -13.69 13.00 -7.90
N ILE A 242 -12.66 12.83 -7.06
CA ILE A 242 -12.79 12.46 -5.65
C ILE A 242 -12.27 13.58 -4.76
N TRP A 243 -11.03 14.06 -5.00
CA TRP A 243 -10.36 15.01 -4.11
C TRP A 243 -10.14 16.38 -4.76
N GLN A 244 -10.44 17.42 -4.02
CA GLN A 244 -10.11 18.79 -4.39
C GLN A 244 -8.70 19.13 -3.88
N GLY A 245 -7.72 18.99 -4.75
CA GLY A 245 -6.30 19.25 -4.46
C GLY A 245 -5.45 17.99 -4.35
N TYR A 246 -4.15 18.22 -4.32
CA TYR A 246 -3.14 17.18 -4.38
C TYR A 246 -2.13 17.37 -3.25
N PRO A 247 -1.71 16.29 -2.57
CA PRO A 247 -0.71 16.38 -1.51
C PRO A 247 0.73 16.35 -2.03
N TYR A 248 0.94 16.41 -3.36
CA TYR A 248 2.25 16.38 -4.01
C TYR A 248 2.33 17.32 -5.22
N GLN A 249 3.55 17.66 -5.62
CA GLN A 249 3.87 18.37 -6.88
C GLN A 249 4.53 17.43 -7.91
N ARG A 250 5.18 16.38 -7.44
CA ARG A 250 5.83 15.34 -8.25
C ARG A 250 5.42 13.96 -7.75
N TYR A 251 5.16 13.03 -8.68
CA TYR A 251 4.83 11.65 -8.37
C TYR A 251 5.67 10.68 -9.18
N LEU A 252 6.14 9.60 -8.54
CA LEU A 252 7.04 8.62 -9.14
C LEU A 252 6.39 7.22 -9.15
N PHE A 253 6.18 6.67 -10.36
CA PHE A 253 5.83 5.27 -10.56
C PHE A 253 7.11 4.45 -10.74
N ILE A 254 7.42 3.56 -9.82
CA ILE A 254 8.50 2.56 -9.93
C ILE A 254 7.86 1.24 -10.31
N VAL A 255 8.27 0.66 -11.45
CA VAL A 255 7.75 -0.61 -11.94
C VAL A 255 8.91 -1.59 -12.08
N HIS A 256 8.78 -2.73 -11.42
CA HIS A 256 9.73 -3.84 -11.58
C HIS A 256 9.09 -4.93 -12.44
N ALA A 257 9.69 -5.19 -13.60
CA ALA A 257 9.37 -6.32 -14.49
C ALA A 257 10.20 -7.54 -14.04
N THR A 258 9.59 -8.38 -13.19
CA THR A 258 10.29 -9.41 -12.41
C THR A 258 10.16 -10.81 -13.01
N ASP A 259 10.83 -11.77 -12.41
CA ASP A 259 10.62 -13.21 -12.61
C ASP A 259 9.97 -13.79 -11.34
N GLY A 260 8.63 -13.71 -11.27
CA GLY A 260 7.81 -14.28 -10.20
C GLY A 260 7.51 -13.39 -9.00
N ALA A 261 8.32 -12.35 -8.70
CA ALA A 261 7.99 -11.42 -7.63
C ALA A 261 6.77 -10.57 -8.01
N ARG A 262 5.83 -10.40 -7.08
CA ARG A 262 4.56 -9.67 -7.28
C ARG A 262 4.20 -8.89 -6.04
N GLY A 263 3.56 -7.76 -6.25
CA GLY A 263 3.02 -6.91 -5.20
C GLY A 263 3.05 -5.46 -5.61
N ALA A 264 2.54 -4.63 -4.75
CA ALA A 264 2.64 -3.18 -4.87
C ALA A 264 2.63 -2.54 -3.49
N THR A 265 3.05 -1.29 -3.45
CA THR A 265 3.06 -0.51 -2.22
C THR A 265 2.98 0.97 -2.51
N GLU A 266 2.17 1.58 -1.70
CA GLU A 266 1.88 3.00 -1.71
C GLU A 266 2.89 3.81 -0.91
N HIS A 267 3.12 5.04 -1.36
CA HIS A 267 3.84 6.10 -0.68
C HIS A 267 3.16 7.45 -0.95
N LEU A 268 3.51 8.49 -0.20
CA LEU A 268 2.85 9.79 -0.36
C LEU A 268 2.92 10.33 -1.79
N ASN A 269 4.06 10.19 -2.45
CA ASN A 269 4.29 10.71 -3.79
C ASN A 269 5.08 9.73 -4.69
N SER A 270 4.97 8.43 -4.38
CA SER A 270 5.50 7.37 -5.23
C SER A 270 4.77 6.06 -4.99
N THR A 271 4.99 5.10 -5.89
CA THR A 271 4.56 3.71 -5.71
C THR A 271 5.59 2.77 -6.30
N VAL A 272 5.68 1.57 -5.73
CA VAL A 272 6.46 0.46 -6.29
C VAL A 272 5.49 -0.65 -6.70
N ILE A 273 5.53 -1.05 -7.96
CA ILE A 273 4.67 -2.10 -8.52
C ILE A 273 5.55 -3.19 -9.10
N GLN A 274 5.43 -4.40 -8.59
CA GLN A 274 6.16 -5.58 -9.08
C GLN A 274 5.21 -6.53 -9.80
N ARG A 275 5.56 -6.87 -11.05
CA ARG A 275 4.79 -7.76 -11.93
C ARG A 275 5.73 -8.70 -12.67
N ASP A 276 5.24 -9.91 -12.92
CA ASP A 276 5.93 -10.82 -13.83
C ASP A 276 6.11 -10.14 -15.20
N ARG A 277 7.34 -10.21 -15.72
CA ARG A 277 7.80 -9.49 -16.92
C ARG A 277 7.00 -9.77 -18.19
N PHE A 278 6.27 -10.88 -18.25
CA PHE A 278 5.46 -11.27 -19.41
C PHE A 278 3.95 -11.06 -19.22
N THR A 279 3.54 -10.34 -18.17
CA THR A 279 2.12 -10.05 -17.89
C THR A 279 1.66 -8.67 -18.37
N PHE A 280 2.38 -8.03 -19.28
CA PHE A 280 1.98 -6.72 -19.84
C PHE A 280 1.37 -6.80 -21.24
N GLY A 281 1.51 -7.95 -21.92
CA GLY A 281 1.08 -8.09 -23.32
C GLY A 281 -0.40 -8.44 -23.51
N LYS A 282 -1.02 -9.13 -22.56
CA LYS A 282 -2.43 -9.50 -22.60
C LYS A 282 -3.29 -8.41 -21.98
N ARG A 283 -4.45 -8.15 -22.57
CA ARG A 283 -5.37 -7.09 -22.11
C ARG A 283 -5.76 -7.26 -20.63
N GLU A 284 -6.14 -8.46 -20.20
CA GLU A 284 -6.54 -8.74 -18.83
C GLU A 284 -5.40 -8.46 -17.83
N ASP A 285 -4.19 -8.93 -18.14
CA ASP A 285 -3.01 -8.73 -17.31
C ASP A 285 -2.59 -7.25 -17.25
N TYR A 286 -2.69 -6.55 -18.38
CA TYR A 286 -2.40 -5.12 -18.44
C TYR A 286 -3.43 -4.28 -17.67
N LEU A 287 -4.71 -4.64 -17.73
CA LEU A 287 -5.74 -4.03 -16.89
C LEU A 287 -5.47 -4.27 -15.40
N ALA A 288 -5.00 -5.45 -15.04
CA ALA A 288 -4.62 -5.74 -13.66
C ALA A 288 -3.43 -4.87 -13.20
N PHE A 289 -2.48 -4.56 -14.10
CA PHE A 289 -1.41 -3.58 -13.82
C PHE A 289 -2.00 -2.17 -13.60
N LEU A 290 -2.86 -1.69 -14.50
CA LEU A 290 -3.49 -0.37 -14.38
C LEU A 290 -4.38 -0.27 -13.13
N SER A 291 -5.09 -1.33 -12.80
CA SER A 291 -5.92 -1.42 -11.58
C SER A 291 -5.06 -1.30 -10.32
N THR A 292 -3.89 -1.96 -10.30
CA THR A 292 -2.91 -1.80 -9.22
C THR A 292 -2.36 -0.37 -9.19
N ALA A 293 -1.93 0.19 -10.33
CA ALA A 293 -1.42 1.57 -10.38
C ALA A 293 -2.45 2.60 -9.90
N SER A 294 -3.74 2.37 -10.20
CA SER A 294 -4.84 3.19 -9.71
C SER A 294 -5.04 3.04 -8.19
N HIS A 295 -4.95 1.81 -7.68
CA HIS A 295 -5.04 1.53 -6.24
C HIS A 295 -3.95 2.28 -5.46
N GLU A 296 -2.71 2.12 -5.87
CA GLU A 296 -1.57 2.77 -5.22
C GLU A 296 -1.62 4.30 -5.33
N LEU A 297 -2.11 4.83 -6.45
CA LEU A 297 -2.29 6.27 -6.61
C LEU A 297 -3.37 6.83 -5.67
N VAL A 298 -4.47 6.12 -5.46
CA VAL A 298 -5.54 6.50 -4.51
C VAL A 298 -4.99 6.61 -3.09
N HIS A 299 -4.07 5.73 -2.71
CA HIS A 299 -3.43 5.76 -1.41
C HIS A 299 -2.64 7.03 -1.11
N THR A 300 -2.23 7.78 -2.11
CA THR A 300 -1.64 9.11 -1.92
C THR A 300 -2.50 10.01 -1.03
N TRP A 301 -3.80 9.94 -1.20
CA TRP A 301 -4.78 10.61 -0.32
C TRP A 301 -5.20 9.69 0.82
N ASN A 302 -5.80 8.55 0.48
CA ASN A 302 -6.36 7.60 1.43
C ASN A 302 -5.30 6.63 1.91
N VAL A 303 -4.71 6.97 2.93
CA VAL A 303 -3.85 6.59 4.02
C VAL A 303 -2.55 7.40 4.10
N LYS A 304 -2.11 8.07 3.04
CA LYS A 304 -0.87 8.86 3.16
C LYS A 304 -1.14 10.31 3.57
N ALA A 305 -2.07 11.02 2.92
CA ALA A 305 -2.40 12.39 3.29
C ALA A 305 -3.35 12.45 4.49
N TYR A 306 -4.39 11.63 4.53
CA TYR A 306 -5.26 11.46 5.71
C TYR A 306 -5.32 9.99 6.11
N ARG A 307 -5.28 9.71 7.40
CA ARG A 307 -5.19 8.34 7.93
C ARG A 307 -5.89 8.17 9.27
N PRO A 308 -6.22 6.94 9.64
CA PRO A 308 -6.74 6.63 10.99
C PRO A 308 -5.81 7.12 12.10
N SER A 309 -6.39 7.63 13.18
CA SER A 309 -5.67 8.20 14.32
C SER A 309 -4.70 7.22 14.97
N GLU A 310 -5.01 5.94 14.95
CA GLU A 310 -4.19 4.88 15.51
C GLU A 310 -2.88 4.65 14.72
N LEU A 311 -2.79 5.20 13.50
CA LEU A 311 -1.59 5.18 12.67
C LEU A 311 -0.75 6.47 12.80
N VAL A 312 -1.05 7.35 13.77
CA VAL A 312 -0.34 8.64 13.93
C VAL A 312 0.06 8.88 15.38
N PRO A 313 1.35 8.99 15.67
CA PRO A 313 2.49 8.68 14.79
C PRO A 313 2.64 7.17 14.57
N TYR A 314 3.36 6.78 13.53
CA TYR A 314 3.73 5.37 13.37
C TYR A 314 4.68 4.91 14.49
N ASP A 315 4.32 3.80 15.15
CA ASP A 315 5.26 3.01 15.93
C ASP A 315 5.90 1.97 15.00
N TYR A 316 7.15 2.19 14.60
CA TYR A 316 7.85 1.32 13.67
C TYR A 316 8.31 -0.01 14.26
N LEU A 317 8.21 -0.20 15.57
CA LEU A 317 8.67 -1.42 16.25
C LEU A 317 7.55 -2.38 16.60
N ASN A 318 6.33 -1.87 16.77
CA ASN A 318 5.17 -2.63 17.21
C ASN A 318 4.00 -2.54 16.21
N PRO A 319 3.05 -3.48 16.25
CA PRO A 319 1.80 -3.37 15.51
C PRO A 319 1.01 -2.10 15.87
N ASN A 320 0.48 -1.41 14.87
CA ASN A 320 -0.37 -0.23 15.04
C ASN A 320 -1.83 -0.66 14.74
N TYR A 321 -2.53 -1.08 15.77
CA TYR A 321 -3.89 -1.62 15.64
C TYR A 321 -4.88 -0.52 15.28
N SER A 322 -5.69 -0.74 14.25
CA SER A 322 -6.79 0.15 13.88
C SER A 322 -7.99 -0.65 13.40
N LYS A 323 -9.19 -0.22 13.76
CA LYS A 323 -10.46 -0.74 13.27
C LYS A 323 -10.88 -0.15 11.93
N LEU A 324 -10.07 0.74 11.35
CA LEU A 324 -10.41 1.54 10.17
C LEU A 324 -9.58 1.19 8.92
N LEU A 325 -8.79 0.10 8.94
CA LEU A 325 -7.99 -0.30 7.78
C LEU A 325 -8.87 -0.67 6.57
N TRP A 326 -10.13 -1.07 6.79
CA TRP A 326 -11.08 -1.29 5.71
C TRP A 326 -11.40 0.00 4.93
N ILE A 327 -11.33 1.18 5.58
CA ILE A 327 -11.42 2.47 4.88
C ILE A 327 -10.16 2.70 4.05
N SER A 328 -8.98 2.44 4.63
CA SER A 328 -7.71 2.59 3.91
C SER A 328 -7.64 1.70 2.67
N GLU A 329 -7.98 0.42 2.78
CA GLU A 329 -7.81 -0.56 1.71
C GLU A 329 -9.07 -0.80 0.88
N GLY A 330 -10.21 -0.93 1.57
CA GLY A 330 -11.48 -1.22 0.93
C GLY A 330 -12.00 -0.07 0.09
N SER A 331 -11.92 1.18 0.61
CA SER A 331 -12.32 2.36 -0.17
C SER A 331 -11.39 2.59 -1.36
N THR A 332 -10.09 2.36 -1.17
CA THR A 332 -9.12 2.41 -2.25
C THR A 332 -9.45 1.38 -3.34
N SER A 333 -9.78 0.15 -2.94
CA SER A 333 -10.26 -0.89 -3.85
C SER A 333 -11.58 -0.52 -4.54
N TYR A 334 -12.47 0.21 -3.85
CA TYR A 334 -13.73 0.69 -4.40
C TYR A 334 -13.52 1.75 -5.50
N PHE A 335 -12.58 2.67 -5.31
CA PHE A 335 -12.32 3.73 -6.27
C PHE A 335 -11.44 3.32 -7.45
N GLN A 336 -10.51 2.37 -7.27
CA GLN A 336 -9.46 2.08 -8.24
C GLN A 336 -9.97 1.86 -9.67
N ASN A 337 -10.97 1.00 -9.87
CA ASN A 337 -11.52 0.69 -11.20
C ASN A 337 -12.53 1.72 -11.69
N GLN A 338 -13.15 2.48 -10.80
CA GLN A 338 -13.98 3.64 -11.18
C GLN A 338 -13.13 4.72 -11.85
N LEU A 339 -11.91 4.98 -11.37
CA LEU A 339 -10.97 5.91 -11.99
C LEU A 339 -10.52 5.41 -13.36
N LEU A 340 -10.26 4.12 -13.54
CA LEU A 340 -9.93 3.53 -14.86
C LEU A 340 -11.08 3.63 -15.85
N LEU A 341 -12.31 3.38 -15.40
CA LEU A 341 -13.51 3.54 -16.22
C LEU A 341 -13.68 4.99 -16.66
N ARG A 342 -13.52 5.96 -15.77
CA ARG A 342 -13.56 7.38 -16.08
C ARG A 342 -12.46 7.83 -17.04
N ALA A 343 -11.27 7.28 -16.90
CA ALA A 343 -10.12 7.53 -17.78
C ALA A 343 -10.30 6.94 -19.20
N GLY A 344 -11.33 6.12 -19.42
CA GLY A 344 -11.51 5.36 -20.66
C GLY A 344 -10.45 4.27 -20.85
N LEU A 345 -9.78 3.87 -19.76
CA LEU A 345 -8.78 2.79 -19.73
C LEU A 345 -9.40 1.41 -19.51
N MET A 346 -10.59 1.36 -18.96
CA MET A 346 -11.41 0.18 -18.75
C MET A 346 -12.77 0.39 -19.40
N THR A 347 -13.28 -0.59 -20.14
CA THR A 347 -14.63 -0.53 -20.71
C THR A 347 -15.68 -0.84 -19.63
N LYS A 348 -16.95 -0.53 -19.92
CA LYS A 348 -18.07 -0.87 -19.02
C LYS A 348 -18.19 -2.38 -18.82
N GLU A 349 -18.01 -3.13 -19.90
CA GLU A 349 -18.08 -4.60 -19.88
C GLU A 349 -16.97 -5.20 -19.02
N GLU A 350 -15.74 -4.68 -19.13
CA GLU A 350 -14.61 -5.09 -18.30
C GLU A 350 -14.85 -4.74 -16.81
N PHE A 351 -15.41 -3.55 -16.55
CA PHE A 351 -15.76 -3.12 -15.20
C PHE A 351 -16.84 -4.02 -14.59
N TYR A 352 -17.90 -4.33 -15.33
CA TYR A 352 -18.96 -5.22 -14.83
C TYR A 352 -18.48 -6.66 -14.66
N ALA A 353 -17.58 -7.13 -15.50
CA ALA A 353 -16.96 -8.44 -15.35
C ALA A 353 -16.10 -8.53 -14.07
N ASP A 354 -15.33 -7.47 -13.75
CA ASP A 354 -14.60 -7.38 -12.48
C ASP A 354 -15.56 -7.33 -11.28
N LEU A 355 -16.61 -6.52 -11.35
CA LEU A 355 -17.62 -6.43 -10.32
C LEU A 355 -18.31 -7.78 -10.06
N ALA A 356 -18.67 -8.52 -11.12
CA ALA A 356 -19.27 -9.85 -10.99
C ALA A 356 -18.32 -10.83 -10.29
N LYS A 357 -17.03 -10.83 -10.64
CA LYS A 357 -16.01 -11.65 -9.97
C LYS A 357 -15.88 -11.30 -8.48
N ARG A 358 -15.95 -10.01 -8.12
CA ARG A 358 -15.89 -9.56 -6.71
C ARG A 358 -17.11 -10.01 -5.93
N LEU A 359 -18.29 -9.88 -6.48
CA LEU A 359 -19.54 -10.30 -5.85
C LEU A 359 -19.58 -11.83 -5.69
N ASP A 360 -19.17 -12.58 -6.72
CA ASP A 360 -19.07 -14.02 -6.64
C ASP A 360 -18.14 -14.46 -5.51
N LYS A 361 -16.94 -13.86 -5.43
CA LYS A 361 -16.01 -14.10 -4.32
C LYS A 361 -16.63 -13.76 -2.97
N PHE A 362 -17.35 -12.64 -2.85
CA PHE A 362 -18.00 -12.21 -1.63
C PHE A 362 -19.02 -13.23 -1.15
N VAL A 363 -19.92 -13.70 -2.03
CA VAL A 363 -20.95 -14.67 -1.64
C VAL A 363 -20.38 -16.03 -1.23
N HIS A 364 -19.23 -16.42 -1.82
CA HIS A 364 -18.52 -17.68 -1.54
C HIS A 364 -17.40 -17.52 -0.49
N THR A 365 -17.47 -16.48 0.36
CA THR A 365 -16.59 -16.31 1.52
C THR A 365 -17.39 -16.53 2.80
N PRO A 366 -17.36 -17.73 3.42
CA PRO A 366 -18.17 -18.03 4.61
C PRO A 366 -17.84 -17.14 5.81
N GLY A 367 -16.60 -16.63 5.88
CA GLY A 367 -16.13 -15.71 6.92
C GLY A 367 -16.95 -14.42 7.01
N ARG A 368 -17.59 -13.99 5.91
CA ARG A 368 -18.46 -12.80 5.89
C ARG A 368 -19.67 -12.88 6.84
N LEU A 369 -20.04 -14.08 7.25
CA LEU A 369 -21.12 -14.33 8.22
C LEU A 369 -20.61 -14.35 9.68
N VAL A 370 -19.32 -14.19 9.88
CA VAL A 370 -18.66 -14.36 11.20
C VAL A 370 -17.94 -13.12 11.65
N GLN A 371 -17.15 -12.49 10.77
CA GLN A 371 -16.28 -11.39 11.11
C GLN A 371 -16.73 -10.09 10.44
N SER A 372 -16.71 -9.00 11.19
CA SER A 372 -16.96 -7.64 10.69
C SER A 372 -15.73 -7.04 10.01
N VAL A 373 -15.91 -5.98 9.21
CA VAL A 373 -14.79 -5.21 8.62
C VAL A 373 -13.94 -4.50 9.68
N SER A 374 -14.56 -4.11 10.79
CA SER A 374 -13.90 -3.52 11.96
C SER A 374 -12.96 -4.53 12.63
N GLU A 375 -13.45 -5.74 12.93
CA GLU A 375 -12.64 -6.83 13.49
C GLU A 375 -11.53 -7.25 12.55
N SER A 376 -11.83 -7.45 11.26
CA SER A 376 -10.84 -7.80 10.24
C SER A 376 -9.73 -6.73 10.11
N SER A 377 -10.08 -5.45 10.25
CA SER A 377 -9.12 -4.36 10.26
C SER A 377 -8.15 -4.48 11.45
N TYR A 378 -8.68 -4.71 12.63
CA TYR A 378 -7.90 -4.87 13.85
C TYR A 378 -6.99 -6.11 13.79
N ASP A 379 -7.53 -7.23 13.30
CA ASP A 379 -6.85 -8.51 13.19
C ASP A 379 -5.92 -8.63 11.97
N SER A 380 -5.78 -7.57 11.15
CA SER A 380 -4.90 -7.58 9.97
C SER A 380 -3.46 -7.98 10.31
N TRP A 381 -3.00 -7.68 11.53
CA TRP A 381 -1.65 -8.02 12.02
C TRP A 381 -1.43 -9.50 12.30
N ILE A 382 -2.49 -10.27 12.49
CA ILE A 382 -2.47 -11.71 12.77
C ILE A 382 -3.30 -12.50 11.76
N SER A 383 -3.65 -11.88 10.64
CA SER A 383 -4.48 -12.49 9.60
C SER A 383 -3.97 -13.88 9.21
N LEU A 384 -4.83 -14.86 9.35
CA LEU A 384 -4.58 -16.23 8.93
C LEU A 384 -4.97 -16.38 7.46
N GLY A 385 -4.04 -16.89 6.65
CA GLY A 385 -4.31 -17.25 5.27
C GLY A 385 -5.03 -18.60 5.13
N GLY A 386 -5.19 -19.02 3.88
CA GLY A 386 -5.66 -20.36 3.53
C GLY A 386 -7.11 -20.62 3.90
N ASP A 387 -7.36 -21.86 4.29
CA ASP A 387 -8.68 -22.40 4.58
C ASP A 387 -9.37 -21.71 5.76
N HIS A 388 -8.65 -21.55 6.87
CA HIS A 388 -9.17 -20.88 8.06
C HIS A 388 -9.53 -19.43 7.79
N GLY A 389 -8.64 -18.67 7.14
CA GLY A 389 -8.85 -17.26 6.85
C GLY A 389 -10.09 -16.98 6.00
N THR A 390 -10.45 -17.91 5.09
CA THR A 390 -11.66 -17.76 4.28
C THR A 390 -12.93 -18.20 5.01
N ASN A 391 -12.83 -19.21 5.86
CA ASN A 391 -14.00 -19.79 6.52
C ASN A 391 -14.44 -18.99 7.75
N PHE A 392 -13.53 -18.26 8.39
CA PHE A 392 -13.79 -17.59 9.66
C PHE A 392 -13.38 -16.10 9.67
N GLY A 393 -12.75 -15.63 8.60
CA GLY A 393 -12.34 -14.24 8.47
C GLY A 393 -12.73 -13.63 7.13
N VAL A 394 -12.64 -12.31 7.07
CA VAL A 394 -12.82 -11.54 5.85
C VAL A 394 -11.54 -10.74 5.54
N ASN A 395 -11.43 -10.30 4.30
CA ASN A 395 -10.30 -9.52 3.84
C ASN A 395 -10.71 -8.04 3.75
N ILE A 396 -9.95 -7.15 4.38
CA ILE A 396 -10.21 -5.70 4.42
C ILE A 396 -10.32 -5.04 3.05
N TYR A 397 -9.70 -5.62 2.02
CA TYR A 397 -9.80 -5.14 0.63
C TYR A 397 -11.16 -5.49 0.01
N SER A 398 -11.52 -6.78 0.02
CA SER A 398 -12.73 -7.26 -0.65
C SER A 398 -13.99 -6.98 0.15
N GLU A 399 -13.98 -7.20 1.46
CA GLU A 399 -15.14 -6.89 2.32
C GLU A 399 -15.28 -5.38 2.51
N GLY A 400 -14.14 -4.67 2.68
CA GLY A 400 -14.12 -3.21 2.75
C GLY A 400 -14.58 -2.54 1.44
N TYR A 401 -14.37 -3.18 0.27
CA TYR A 401 -14.96 -2.73 -0.99
C TYR A 401 -16.50 -2.72 -0.89
N ILE A 402 -17.10 -3.80 -0.39
CA ILE A 402 -18.55 -3.91 -0.24
C ILE A 402 -19.08 -2.93 0.80
N ALA A 403 -18.40 -2.79 1.94
CA ALA A 403 -18.73 -1.81 2.96
C ALA A 403 -18.70 -0.36 2.43
N SER A 404 -17.70 -0.03 1.60
CA SER A 404 -17.58 1.25 0.90
C SER A 404 -18.72 1.48 -0.09
N TRP A 405 -19.11 0.43 -0.81
CA TRP A 405 -20.24 0.49 -1.73
C TRP A 405 -21.58 0.69 -1.01
N LEU A 406 -21.78 0.03 0.13
CA LEU A 406 -22.97 0.23 0.98
C LEU A 406 -23.02 1.66 1.56
N MET A 407 -21.86 2.23 1.96
CA MET A 407 -21.78 3.61 2.41
C MET A 407 -22.10 4.60 1.27
N ASP A 408 -21.65 4.30 0.04
CA ASP A 408 -21.97 5.11 -1.14
C ASP A 408 -23.49 5.07 -1.45
N GLU A 409 -24.10 3.86 -1.39
CA GLU A 409 -25.55 3.69 -1.55
C GLU A 409 -26.34 4.48 -0.50
N LEU A 410 -25.94 4.40 0.75
CA LEU A 410 -26.55 5.14 1.86
C LEU A 410 -26.53 6.65 1.60
N ILE A 411 -25.35 7.20 1.31
CA ILE A 411 -25.15 8.63 1.07
C ILE A 411 -25.95 9.08 -0.15
N LEU A 412 -25.85 8.36 -1.28
CA LEU A 412 -26.59 8.69 -2.51
C LEU A 412 -28.10 8.69 -2.27
N LYS A 413 -28.64 7.72 -1.54
CA LYS A 413 -30.06 7.57 -1.29
C LYS A 413 -30.58 8.67 -0.37
N GLN A 414 -29.96 8.87 0.80
CA GLN A 414 -30.45 9.80 1.80
C GLN A 414 -30.20 11.27 1.43
N SER A 415 -29.11 11.56 0.70
CA SER A 415 -28.86 12.92 0.18
C SER A 415 -29.71 13.28 -1.04
N GLY A 416 -30.52 12.36 -1.57
CA GLY A 416 -31.22 12.54 -2.84
C GLY A 416 -30.27 12.70 -4.02
N ARG A 417 -29.16 11.98 -4.04
CA ARG A 417 -28.07 11.99 -5.03
C ARG A 417 -27.30 13.31 -5.12
N LYS A 418 -27.34 14.12 -4.06
CA LYS A 418 -26.55 15.38 -3.99
C LYS A 418 -25.14 15.16 -3.51
N ALA A 419 -24.88 14.08 -2.78
CA ALA A 419 -23.59 13.66 -2.31
C ALA A 419 -23.38 12.16 -2.55
N SER A 420 -22.14 11.71 -2.48
CA SER A 420 -21.72 10.33 -2.65
C SER A 420 -20.54 10.03 -1.71
N TYR A 421 -20.04 8.81 -1.72
CA TYR A 421 -18.88 8.42 -0.94
C TYR A 421 -17.60 9.19 -1.32
N ARG A 422 -17.55 9.74 -2.53
CA ARG A 422 -16.45 10.62 -2.96
C ARG A 422 -16.39 11.91 -2.15
N GLU A 423 -17.54 12.53 -1.86
CA GLU A 423 -17.63 13.74 -1.02
C GLU A 423 -17.18 13.44 0.41
N LEU A 424 -17.48 12.24 0.95
CA LEU A 424 -16.97 11.83 2.27
C LEU A 424 -15.44 11.80 2.26
N HIS A 425 -14.81 11.14 1.28
CA HIS A 425 -13.35 11.08 1.15
C HIS A 425 -12.71 12.45 0.87
N ASN A 426 -13.37 13.30 0.09
CA ASN A 426 -12.92 14.67 -0.08
C ASN A 426 -12.95 15.44 1.25
N GLN A 427 -14.01 15.30 2.05
CA GLN A 427 -14.08 15.94 3.36
C GLN A 427 -13.04 15.41 4.35
N LEU A 428 -12.75 14.09 4.34
CA LEU A 428 -11.64 13.54 5.10
C LEU A 428 -10.32 14.19 4.72
N TYR A 429 -10.06 14.37 3.42
CA TYR A 429 -8.85 15.04 2.95
C TYR A 429 -8.80 16.52 3.34
N GLN A 430 -9.90 17.27 3.17
CA GLN A 430 -9.94 18.69 3.50
C GLN A 430 -9.76 18.97 5.00
N ARG A 431 -10.32 18.09 5.86
CA ARG A 431 -10.28 18.27 7.32
C ARG A 431 -9.00 17.69 7.94
N PHE A 432 -8.47 16.58 7.42
CA PHE A 432 -7.41 15.80 8.05
C PHE A 432 -6.15 15.60 7.17
N GLY A 433 -6.12 16.17 5.97
CA GLY A 433 -5.05 15.91 4.99
C GLY A 433 -3.73 16.62 5.24
N LYS A 434 -3.55 17.40 6.31
CA LYS A 434 -2.32 18.18 6.53
C LYS A 434 -1.54 17.79 7.78
N THR A 435 -2.20 17.56 8.90
CA THR A 435 -1.51 17.38 10.19
C THR A 435 -2.28 16.53 11.18
N THR A 436 -3.53 16.25 10.91
CA THR A 436 -4.42 15.57 11.86
C THR A 436 -4.86 14.22 11.33
N ALA A 437 -5.21 13.35 12.23
CA ALA A 437 -5.71 12.01 11.94
C ALA A 437 -7.22 11.97 12.17
N PHE A 438 -7.93 11.10 11.45
CA PHE A 438 -9.36 10.93 11.62
C PHE A 438 -9.67 9.71 12.49
N THR A 439 -10.82 9.76 13.16
CA THR A 439 -11.39 8.68 13.98
C THR A 439 -12.65 8.10 13.31
N ALA A 440 -13.13 6.98 13.82
CA ALA A 440 -14.44 6.44 13.41
C ALA A 440 -15.57 7.47 13.58
N LYS A 441 -15.52 8.26 14.66
CA LYS A 441 -16.49 9.31 14.91
C LYS A 441 -16.50 10.38 13.81
N ASP A 442 -15.33 10.79 13.32
CA ASP A 442 -15.24 11.78 12.25
C ASP A 442 -15.87 11.27 10.95
N VAL A 443 -15.70 9.98 10.63
CA VAL A 443 -16.34 9.35 9.46
C VAL A 443 -17.86 9.33 9.61
N ILE A 444 -18.35 8.95 10.79
CA ILE A 444 -19.80 8.94 11.12
C ILE A 444 -20.37 10.35 11.03
N ASP A 445 -19.69 11.33 11.61
CA ASP A 445 -20.13 12.73 11.60
C ASP A 445 -20.22 13.26 10.16
N ILE A 446 -19.20 13.03 9.32
CA ILE A 446 -19.24 13.44 7.91
C ILE A 446 -20.36 12.72 7.15
N ALA A 447 -20.54 11.42 7.35
CA ALA A 447 -21.64 10.69 6.73
C ALA A 447 -23.01 11.25 7.17
N SER A 448 -23.15 11.60 8.46
CA SER A 448 -24.36 12.21 9.00
C SER A 448 -24.63 13.62 8.43
N GLU A 449 -23.59 14.43 8.27
CA GLU A 449 -23.69 15.74 7.60
C GLU A 449 -24.14 15.61 6.14
N LEU A 450 -23.58 14.64 5.39
CA LEU A 450 -23.89 14.42 3.98
C LEU A 450 -25.31 13.88 3.77
N THR A 451 -25.81 13.08 4.70
CA THR A 451 -27.13 12.44 4.62
C THR A 451 -28.24 13.27 5.28
N GLY A 452 -27.88 14.14 6.22
CA GLY A 452 -28.83 14.88 7.06
C GLY A 452 -29.45 14.03 8.19
N GLU A 453 -28.98 12.82 8.43
CA GLU A 453 -29.44 11.87 9.44
C GLU A 453 -28.27 11.28 10.24
N ASP A 454 -28.51 10.94 11.51
CA ASP A 454 -27.49 10.28 12.35
C ASP A 454 -27.15 8.87 11.83
N GLN A 455 -25.87 8.61 11.53
CA GLN A 455 -25.39 7.36 10.96
C GLN A 455 -24.76 6.40 11.99
N ASN A 456 -24.84 6.68 13.29
CA ASN A 456 -24.32 5.79 14.34
C ASN A 456 -24.94 4.39 14.27
N SER A 457 -26.26 4.29 14.05
CA SER A 457 -26.96 3.01 13.97
C SER A 457 -26.51 2.19 12.74
N TRP A 458 -26.35 2.84 11.60
CA TRP A 458 -25.84 2.20 10.39
C TRP A 458 -24.42 1.66 10.62
N TRP A 459 -23.54 2.47 11.21
CA TRP A 459 -22.16 2.07 11.53
C TRP A 459 -22.14 0.83 12.42
N GLN A 460 -22.91 0.82 13.50
CA GLN A 460 -23.00 -0.31 14.43
C GLN A 460 -23.49 -1.60 13.75
N GLN A 461 -24.32 -1.50 12.74
CA GLN A 461 -24.89 -2.66 12.04
C GLN A 461 -24.04 -3.15 10.89
N GLN A 462 -23.36 -2.25 10.17
CA GLN A 462 -22.65 -2.60 8.93
C GLN A 462 -21.11 -2.60 9.09
N VAL A 463 -20.56 -1.95 10.12
CA VAL A 463 -19.12 -1.87 10.33
C VAL A 463 -18.66 -2.70 11.53
N GLU A 464 -19.38 -2.62 12.66
CA GLU A 464 -19.03 -3.33 13.90
C GLU A 464 -19.62 -4.76 13.96
N LYS A 465 -20.42 -5.14 12.98
CA LYS A 465 -20.97 -6.50 12.80
C LYS A 465 -20.70 -6.99 11.37
N PRO A 466 -20.78 -8.32 11.11
CA PRO A 466 -20.78 -8.85 9.76
C PRO A 466 -21.78 -8.11 8.88
N LEU A 467 -21.39 -7.81 7.63
CA LEU A 467 -22.23 -7.12 6.67
C LEU A 467 -23.56 -7.87 6.46
N ASN A 468 -24.66 -7.16 6.60
CA ASN A 468 -26.01 -7.69 6.43
C ASN A 468 -26.83 -6.81 5.47
N PHE A 469 -26.98 -7.27 4.22
CA PHE A 469 -27.72 -6.58 3.17
C PHE A 469 -28.17 -7.56 2.09
N GLU A 470 -29.14 -7.12 1.27
CA GLU A 470 -29.62 -7.86 0.11
C GLU A 470 -28.89 -7.39 -1.15
N ILE A 471 -28.14 -8.26 -1.80
CA ILE A 471 -27.30 -7.92 -2.98
C ILE A 471 -28.16 -7.39 -4.12
N GLU A 472 -29.33 -8.00 -4.36
CA GLU A 472 -30.25 -7.57 -5.41
C GLU A 472 -30.75 -6.14 -5.20
N GLN A 473 -30.97 -5.73 -3.95
CA GLN A 473 -31.39 -4.37 -3.61
C GLN A 473 -30.25 -3.39 -3.84
N LEU A 474 -29.03 -3.73 -3.40
CA LEU A 474 -27.84 -2.91 -3.65
C LEU A 474 -27.62 -2.71 -5.15
N LEU A 475 -27.67 -3.78 -5.94
CA LEU A 475 -27.53 -3.72 -7.41
C LEU A 475 -28.61 -2.84 -8.04
N ALA A 476 -29.86 -3.02 -7.64
CA ALA A 476 -30.98 -2.25 -8.16
C ALA A 476 -30.85 -0.74 -7.90
N SER A 477 -30.25 -0.33 -6.76
CA SER A 477 -29.98 1.07 -6.43
C SER A 477 -29.05 1.76 -7.45
N PHE A 478 -28.22 0.95 -8.13
CA PHE A 478 -27.30 1.41 -9.18
C PHE A 478 -27.78 1.05 -10.61
N GLY A 479 -29.00 0.57 -10.76
CA GLY A 479 -29.56 0.17 -12.06
C GLY A 479 -28.93 -1.11 -12.63
N LEU A 480 -28.40 -1.96 -11.77
CA LEU A 480 -27.79 -3.23 -12.10
C LEU A 480 -28.70 -4.40 -11.69
N GLN A 481 -28.53 -5.53 -12.34
CA GLN A 481 -29.23 -6.76 -12.02
C GLN A 481 -28.25 -7.92 -11.98
N TRP A 482 -28.38 -8.78 -10.98
CA TRP A 482 -27.66 -10.04 -10.93
C TRP A 482 -28.25 -11.03 -11.93
N GLN A 483 -27.41 -11.57 -12.80
CA GLN A 483 -27.80 -12.61 -13.72
C GLN A 483 -26.97 -13.86 -13.45
N GLN A 484 -27.56 -14.85 -12.84
CA GLN A 484 -26.92 -16.15 -12.66
C GLN A 484 -26.70 -16.82 -14.01
N ASP A 485 -25.49 -17.34 -14.25
CA ASP A 485 -25.23 -18.17 -15.42
C ASP A 485 -26.08 -19.44 -15.32
N LYS A 486 -26.81 -19.78 -16.39
CA LYS A 486 -27.74 -20.90 -16.41
C LYS A 486 -27.06 -22.27 -16.31
N LYS A 487 -25.76 -22.36 -16.49
CA LYS A 487 -24.96 -23.54 -16.19
C LYS A 487 -24.61 -23.53 -14.70
N ARG A 488 -25.48 -24.12 -13.89
CA ARG A 488 -25.08 -24.52 -12.55
C ARG A 488 -23.95 -25.55 -12.69
N GLU A 489 -22.72 -25.10 -12.46
CA GLU A 489 -21.61 -26.00 -12.22
C GLU A 489 -21.91 -26.75 -10.91
N VAL A 490 -21.60 -28.02 -10.89
CA VAL A 490 -21.74 -28.85 -9.69
C VAL A 490 -20.83 -28.31 -8.62
N PHE A 491 -21.37 -28.07 -7.43
CA PHE A 491 -20.64 -27.48 -6.33
C PHE A 491 -20.19 -28.54 -5.32
N SER A 492 -18.92 -28.62 -5.06
CA SER A 492 -18.32 -29.48 -4.03
C SER A 492 -17.87 -28.71 -2.79
N GLY A 493 -17.48 -27.46 -2.96
CA GLY A 493 -16.83 -26.63 -1.94
C GLY A 493 -15.32 -26.87 -1.81
N VAL A 494 -14.72 -27.64 -2.73
CA VAL A 494 -13.27 -27.88 -2.75
C VAL A 494 -12.58 -26.94 -3.74
N THR A 495 -11.55 -26.25 -3.29
CA THR A 495 -10.56 -25.63 -4.15
C THR A 495 -9.28 -26.47 -4.09
N ALA A 496 -8.80 -26.94 -5.24
CA ALA A 496 -7.62 -27.79 -5.33
C ALA A 496 -6.64 -27.29 -6.38
N GLU A 497 -5.37 -27.66 -6.22
CA GLU A 497 -4.34 -27.48 -7.23
C GLU A 497 -3.89 -28.84 -7.78
N ASN A 498 -3.45 -28.86 -9.05
CA ASN A 498 -2.88 -30.07 -9.62
C ASN A 498 -1.48 -30.32 -9.04
N LYS A 499 -1.31 -31.48 -8.42
CA LYS A 499 -0.03 -31.95 -7.91
C LYS A 499 0.28 -33.33 -8.51
N ALA A 500 1.15 -33.37 -9.51
CA ALA A 500 1.56 -34.59 -10.21
C ALA A 500 0.37 -35.42 -10.75
N GLY A 501 -0.66 -34.78 -11.29
CA GLY A 501 -1.84 -35.41 -11.86
C GLY A 501 -2.94 -35.75 -10.84
N PHE A 502 -2.79 -35.37 -9.58
CA PHE A 502 -3.77 -35.49 -8.53
C PHE A 502 -4.24 -34.10 -8.05
N ALA A 503 -5.37 -34.05 -7.34
CA ALA A 503 -5.87 -32.78 -6.79
C ALA A 503 -5.49 -32.65 -5.31
N LEU A 504 -4.53 -31.77 -5.03
CA LEU A 504 -4.21 -31.36 -3.66
C LEU A 504 -5.23 -30.32 -3.19
N VAL A 505 -6.00 -30.66 -2.18
CA VAL A 505 -6.98 -29.76 -1.57
C VAL A 505 -6.24 -28.60 -0.91
N LYS A 506 -6.52 -27.37 -1.36
CA LYS A 506 -5.98 -26.13 -0.76
C LYS A 506 -6.97 -25.50 0.19
N LYS A 507 -8.26 -25.73 -0.05
CA LYS A 507 -9.32 -25.10 0.72
C LYS A 507 -10.60 -25.93 0.62
N VAL A 508 -11.32 -26.00 1.74
CA VAL A 508 -12.67 -26.54 1.83
C VAL A 508 -13.59 -25.46 2.39
N GLU A 509 -14.59 -25.07 1.63
CA GLU A 509 -15.55 -24.04 2.04
C GLU A 509 -16.41 -24.55 3.19
N ARG A 510 -16.54 -23.76 4.27
CA ARG A 510 -17.36 -24.10 5.44
C ARG A 510 -18.83 -24.34 5.04
N ASP A 511 -19.44 -25.34 5.63
CA ASP A 511 -20.82 -25.78 5.40
C ASP A 511 -21.09 -26.34 4.00
N SER A 512 -20.07 -26.45 3.13
CA SER A 512 -20.15 -27.06 1.82
C SER A 512 -20.36 -28.59 1.89
N PRO A 513 -20.67 -29.24 0.76
CA PRO A 513 -20.68 -30.69 0.68
C PRO A 513 -19.40 -31.38 1.14
N ALA A 514 -18.24 -30.88 0.72
CA ALA A 514 -16.94 -31.41 1.12
C ALA A 514 -16.65 -31.21 2.61
N TRP A 515 -17.01 -30.07 3.16
CA TRP A 515 -16.90 -29.79 4.59
C TRP A 515 -17.73 -30.82 5.40
N LYS A 516 -18.99 -31.02 5.03
CA LYS A 516 -19.87 -31.98 5.68
C LYS A 516 -19.39 -33.42 5.53
N ALA A 517 -18.70 -33.74 4.44
CA ALA A 517 -18.08 -35.02 4.21
C ALA A 517 -16.74 -35.21 4.96
N GLY A 518 -16.22 -34.18 5.59
CA GLY A 518 -15.00 -34.25 6.40
C GLY A 518 -13.69 -34.09 5.64
N PHE A 519 -13.73 -33.55 4.42
CA PHE A 519 -12.50 -33.17 3.71
C PHE A 519 -11.83 -31.93 4.36
N THR A 520 -10.51 -31.87 4.25
CA THR A 520 -9.71 -30.76 4.79
C THR A 520 -8.59 -30.38 3.83
N SER A 521 -7.99 -29.22 4.05
CA SER A 521 -6.77 -28.83 3.32
C SER A 521 -5.66 -29.87 3.49
N GLU A 522 -4.80 -29.98 2.48
CA GLU A 522 -3.71 -30.97 2.32
C GLU A 522 -4.19 -32.42 2.05
N ASP A 523 -5.48 -32.70 1.95
CA ASP A 523 -5.96 -33.97 1.39
C ASP A 523 -5.56 -34.09 -0.08
N LEU A 524 -5.03 -35.23 -0.49
CA LEU A 524 -4.65 -35.51 -1.88
C LEU A 524 -5.69 -36.43 -2.53
N ILE A 525 -6.58 -35.86 -3.34
CA ILE A 525 -7.61 -36.62 -4.06
C ILE A 525 -6.97 -37.31 -5.25
N VAL A 526 -7.12 -38.63 -5.33
CA VAL A 526 -6.47 -39.49 -6.34
C VAL A 526 -7.43 -40.18 -7.28
N ALA A 527 -8.70 -40.39 -6.86
CA ALA A 527 -9.69 -41.02 -7.71
C ALA A 527 -11.13 -40.55 -7.39
N VAL A 528 -12.00 -40.58 -8.40
CA VAL A 528 -13.45 -40.35 -8.32
C VAL A 528 -14.15 -41.58 -8.86
N ASN A 529 -15.04 -42.19 -8.06
CA ASN A 529 -15.76 -43.44 -8.37
C ASN A 529 -14.81 -44.57 -8.79
N GLY A 530 -13.66 -44.70 -8.11
CA GLY A 530 -12.65 -45.72 -8.39
C GLY A 530 -11.79 -45.47 -9.62
N LEU A 531 -12.07 -44.44 -10.40
CA LEU A 531 -11.27 -44.07 -11.57
C LEU A 531 -10.22 -43.04 -11.17
N GLN A 532 -8.97 -43.28 -11.55
CA GLN A 532 -7.86 -42.38 -11.29
C GLN A 532 -8.15 -40.97 -11.80
N LEU A 533 -7.92 -40.00 -10.95
CA LEU A 533 -7.98 -38.59 -11.34
C LEU A 533 -6.76 -38.25 -12.21
N LYS A 534 -7.00 -37.84 -13.47
CA LYS A 534 -5.95 -37.44 -14.45
C LYS A 534 -6.14 -36.03 -14.95
N ALA A 535 -7.16 -35.34 -14.44
CA ALA A 535 -7.53 -33.99 -14.80
C ALA A 535 -7.74 -33.15 -13.54
N ASP A 536 -8.08 -31.88 -13.72
CA ASP A 536 -8.56 -31.04 -12.64
C ASP A 536 -9.83 -31.64 -12.01
N LEU A 537 -9.93 -31.59 -10.68
CA LEU A 537 -11.08 -32.10 -9.96
C LEU A 537 -12.39 -31.44 -10.41
N ALA A 538 -12.35 -30.10 -10.59
CA ALA A 538 -13.51 -29.34 -11.03
C ALA A 538 -13.99 -29.80 -12.41
N GLU A 539 -13.07 -30.04 -13.37
CA GLU A 539 -13.40 -30.59 -14.69
C GLU A 539 -14.02 -31.98 -14.60
N ARG A 540 -13.46 -32.83 -13.73
CA ARG A 540 -13.98 -34.17 -13.54
C ARG A 540 -15.38 -34.17 -12.91
N LEU A 541 -15.69 -33.22 -12.05
CA LEU A 541 -16.98 -33.10 -11.40
C LEU A 541 -18.08 -32.58 -12.33
N LYS A 542 -17.77 -31.94 -13.46
CA LYS A 542 -18.75 -31.50 -14.47
C LYS A 542 -19.58 -32.64 -15.10
N ASP A 543 -19.09 -33.87 -15.02
CA ASP A 543 -19.83 -35.06 -15.50
C ASP A 543 -21.02 -35.43 -14.61
N PHE A 544 -21.16 -34.83 -13.44
CA PHE A 544 -22.18 -35.13 -12.43
C PHE A 544 -23.21 -34.02 -12.32
N LYS A 545 -24.24 -34.23 -11.52
CA LYS A 545 -25.32 -33.28 -11.24
C LYS A 545 -25.44 -33.02 -9.74
N ALA A 546 -26.06 -31.93 -9.37
CA ALA A 546 -26.45 -31.68 -7.99
C ALA A 546 -27.33 -32.83 -7.46
N GLY A 547 -27.02 -33.32 -6.26
CA GLY A 547 -27.62 -34.50 -5.64
C GLY A 547 -26.90 -35.82 -5.93
N ASP A 548 -25.97 -35.87 -6.90
CA ASP A 548 -25.20 -37.06 -7.17
C ASP A 548 -24.25 -37.38 -6.01
N LYS A 549 -24.15 -38.66 -5.69
CA LYS A 549 -23.23 -39.17 -4.69
C LYS A 549 -22.03 -39.80 -5.39
N VAL A 550 -20.86 -39.19 -5.21
CA VAL A 550 -19.60 -39.66 -5.78
C VAL A 550 -18.69 -40.22 -4.69
N GLN A 551 -17.98 -41.30 -5.00
CA GLN A 551 -16.99 -41.89 -4.10
C GLN A 551 -15.62 -41.23 -4.36
N ILE A 552 -15.09 -40.51 -3.40
CA ILE A 552 -13.77 -39.90 -3.48
C ILE A 552 -12.75 -40.78 -2.77
N SER A 553 -11.65 -41.11 -3.49
CA SER A 553 -10.48 -41.75 -2.90
C SER A 553 -9.38 -40.71 -2.74
N TYR A 554 -8.82 -40.62 -1.54
CA TYR A 554 -7.85 -39.58 -1.22
C TYR A 554 -6.85 -40.04 -0.16
N PHE A 555 -5.70 -39.43 -0.11
CA PHE A 555 -4.75 -39.59 0.99
C PHE A 555 -4.93 -38.46 2.00
N HIS A 556 -5.18 -38.83 3.24
CA HIS A 556 -5.16 -37.96 4.41
C HIS A 556 -3.93 -38.34 5.24
N GLN A 557 -2.96 -37.42 5.36
CA GLN A 557 -1.70 -37.67 6.07
C GLN A 557 -1.04 -39.02 5.70
N GLY A 558 -1.00 -39.33 4.38
CA GLY A 558 -0.39 -40.53 3.84
C GLY A 558 -1.24 -41.81 3.99
N ARG A 559 -2.44 -41.76 4.55
CA ARG A 559 -3.37 -42.86 4.66
C ARG A 559 -4.45 -42.80 3.59
N LEU A 560 -4.57 -43.85 2.77
CA LEU A 560 -5.63 -43.94 1.78
C LEU A 560 -7.00 -44.08 2.47
N GLN A 561 -7.92 -43.23 2.06
CA GLN A 561 -9.30 -43.21 2.55
C GLN A 561 -10.27 -43.14 1.39
N HIS A 562 -11.53 -43.50 1.67
CA HIS A 562 -12.64 -43.46 0.73
C HIS A 562 -13.83 -42.77 1.39
N GLN A 563 -14.29 -41.65 0.85
CA GLN A 563 -15.39 -40.89 1.42
C GLN A 563 -16.45 -40.58 0.37
N PRO A 564 -17.74 -40.83 0.65
CA PRO A 564 -18.80 -40.37 -0.23
C PRO A 564 -18.98 -38.86 -0.11
N LEU A 565 -19.12 -38.19 -1.25
CA LEU A 565 -19.41 -36.78 -1.38
C LEU A 565 -20.74 -36.62 -2.13
N VAL A 566 -21.71 -35.97 -1.51
CA VAL A 566 -22.98 -35.60 -2.17
C VAL A 566 -22.82 -34.20 -2.72
N LEU A 567 -22.85 -34.04 -4.03
CA LEU A 567 -22.65 -32.78 -4.72
C LEU A 567 -23.89 -31.87 -4.60
N ALA A 568 -23.69 -30.53 -4.54
CA ALA A 568 -24.78 -29.56 -4.51
C ALA A 568 -24.93 -28.81 -5.84
#